data_c93b903e1369f7571c116773eb89e4dd
#
_entry.id   c93b903e1369f7571c116773eb89e4dd
#
_cell.length_a   1.000
_cell.length_b   1.000
_cell.length_c   1.000
_cell.angle_alpha   90.00
_cell.angle_beta   90.00
_cell.angle_gamma   90.00
#
_symmetry.space_group_name_H-M   'P 1'
#
loop_
_entity.id
_entity.type
_entity.pdbx_description
1 polymer ?
#
loop_
_entity_poly.entity_id
_entity_poly.type
_entity_poly.pdbx_seq_one_letter_code
_entity_poly.pdbx_strand_id
1 'polypeptide(L)'
;LRPLLVNLTDETDPANSVKMMRQYSADGVIVASSTLPAGFAKAFRDAGIPVVRAFGRPTRAPQAHVVGIDNFEAGRMAAQTLVARGYTRLGFMGGPQDATSTQDRMQGFLDELKRHPHVTVTHSFADAYSFDAGRQEMLRLLQSDPAEAYFGGDDVLSIGALSAIADHELRVPEDIGIIGLNDMTMAGWENINLTTIRQPMMMPTI
;
A
#
# COMPACT_ATOMS: atom_id res chain seq x y z
N LEU A 1 2.93 23.23 -17.03
CA LEU A 1 3.25 21.81 -17.12
C LEU A 1 2.30 21.12 -18.09
N ARG A 2 2.85 20.28 -18.99
CA ARG A 2 2.06 19.43 -19.89
C ARG A 2 2.44 17.99 -19.56
N PRO A 3 1.62 17.22 -18.80
CA PRO A 3 1.92 15.85 -18.49
C PRO A 3 1.73 14.97 -19.74
N LEU A 4 2.67 14.04 -19.95
CA LEU A 4 2.57 12.93 -20.88
C LEU A 4 2.44 11.65 -20.04
N LEU A 5 1.32 10.94 -20.18
CA LEU A 5 1.13 9.66 -19.51
C LEU A 5 1.60 8.52 -20.42
N VAL A 6 2.47 7.67 -19.89
CA VAL A 6 3.02 6.51 -20.60
C VAL A 6 2.91 5.29 -19.70
N ASN A 7 2.28 4.24 -20.20
CA ASN A 7 2.28 2.95 -19.52
C ASN A 7 3.59 2.22 -19.83
N LEU A 8 4.29 1.82 -18.77
CA LEU A 8 5.45 0.94 -18.85
C LEU A 8 4.96 -0.50 -18.62
N THR A 9 5.35 -1.39 -19.50
CA THR A 9 5.18 -2.83 -19.33
C THR A 9 6.53 -3.47 -19.04
N ASP A 10 6.55 -4.70 -18.54
CA ASP A 10 7.80 -5.44 -18.26
C ASP A 10 8.66 -5.65 -19.52
N GLU A 11 8.05 -5.60 -20.70
CA GLU A 11 8.72 -5.70 -22.00
C GLU A 11 9.27 -4.34 -22.51
N THR A 12 9.05 -3.25 -21.78
CA THR A 12 9.44 -1.91 -22.24
C THR A 12 10.95 -1.74 -22.13
N ASP A 13 11.63 -1.58 -23.29
CA ASP A 13 13.06 -1.28 -23.34
C ASP A 13 13.35 0.14 -22.79
N PRO A 14 14.25 0.28 -21.83
CA PRO A 14 14.68 1.58 -21.31
C PRO A 14 15.16 2.57 -22.38
N ALA A 15 15.87 2.09 -23.41
CA ALA A 15 16.38 2.94 -24.48
C ALA A 15 15.25 3.53 -25.34
N ASN A 16 14.20 2.76 -25.60
CA ASN A 16 13.01 3.23 -26.32
C ASN A 16 12.25 4.28 -25.49
N SER A 17 12.15 4.08 -24.19
CA SER A 17 11.54 5.06 -23.30
C SER A 17 12.30 6.39 -23.27
N VAL A 18 13.62 6.35 -23.21
CA VAL A 18 14.47 7.54 -23.30
C VAL A 18 14.29 8.26 -24.65
N LYS A 19 14.28 7.52 -25.76
CA LYS A 19 14.06 8.06 -27.11
C LYS A 19 12.71 8.77 -27.20
N MET A 20 11.66 8.16 -26.70
CA MET A 20 10.31 8.72 -26.67
C MET A 20 10.29 10.02 -25.83
N MET A 21 10.87 10.04 -24.63
CA MET A 21 10.91 11.24 -23.79
C MET A 21 11.65 12.39 -24.49
N ARG A 22 12.73 12.11 -25.20
CA ARG A 22 13.45 13.11 -26.02
C ARG A 22 12.60 13.65 -27.16
N GLN A 23 11.84 12.79 -27.86
CA GLN A 23 10.94 13.23 -28.93
C GLN A 23 9.86 14.20 -28.44
N TYR A 24 9.38 13.99 -27.22
CA TYR A 24 8.40 14.89 -26.59
C TYR A 24 9.02 16.02 -25.78
N SER A 25 10.36 16.18 -25.84
CA SER A 25 11.09 17.20 -25.10
C SER A 25 10.72 17.22 -23.60
N ALA A 26 10.64 16.04 -22.97
CA ALA A 26 10.32 15.92 -21.58
C ALA A 26 11.46 16.43 -20.69
N ASP A 27 11.16 17.34 -19.77
CA ASP A 27 12.12 17.92 -18.83
C ASP A 27 12.47 16.98 -17.67
N GLY A 28 11.64 15.97 -17.41
CA GLY A 28 11.84 15.00 -16.34
C GLY A 28 10.78 13.91 -16.37
N VAL A 29 10.98 12.86 -15.59
CA VAL A 29 10.10 11.68 -15.54
C VAL A 29 9.73 11.35 -14.10
N ILE A 30 8.44 11.16 -13.86
CA ILE A 30 7.92 10.59 -12.62
C ILE A 30 7.48 9.16 -12.92
N VAL A 31 8.09 8.19 -12.24
CA VAL A 31 7.71 6.77 -12.38
C VAL A 31 6.85 6.39 -11.18
N ALA A 32 5.56 6.15 -11.42
CA ALA A 32 4.63 5.68 -10.41
C ALA A 32 4.62 4.14 -10.42
N SER A 33 5.63 3.53 -9.83
CA SER A 33 5.72 2.07 -9.70
C SER A 33 6.49 1.66 -8.45
N SER A 34 6.03 0.62 -7.79
CA SER A 34 6.74 -0.04 -6.69
C SER A 34 8.01 -0.75 -7.19
N THR A 35 8.01 -1.20 -8.44
CA THR A 35 9.14 -1.82 -9.11
C THR A 35 9.53 -1.01 -10.34
N LEU A 36 10.81 -0.63 -10.42
CA LEU A 36 11.38 -0.02 -11.62
C LEU A 36 12.32 -1.06 -12.22
N PRO A 37 12.14 -1.48 -13.48
CA PRO A 37 13.05 -2.44 -14.11
C PRO A 37 14.51 -1.98 -14.02
N ALA A 38 15.41 -2.93 -13.79
CA ALA A 38 16.83 -2.66 -13.71
C ALA A 38 17.30 -1.94 -14.98
N GLY A 39 18.09 -0.91 -14.81
CA GLY A 39 18.60 -0.14 -15.95
C GLY A 39 17.77 1.10 -16.33
N PHE A 40 16.47 1.19 -16.02
CA PHE A 40 15.66 2.38 -16.33
C PHE A 40 16.26 3.66 -15.73
N ALA A 41 16.46 3.68 -14.41
CA ALA A 41 17.02 4.84 -13.73
C ALA A 41 18.40 5.23 -14.30
N LYS A 42 19.22 4.23 -14.66
CA LYS A 42 20.52 4.46 -15.29
C LYS A 42 20.37 5.07 -16.69
N ALA A 43 19.51 4.52 -17.54
CA ALA A 43 19.31 4.99 -18.91
C ALA A 43 18.85 6.46 -18.95
N PHE A 44 17.90 6.83 -18.09
CA PHE A 44 17.42 8.20 -18.00
C PHE A 44 18.51 9.15 -17.48
N ARG A 45 19.25 8.75 -16.43
CA ARG A 45 20.37 9.54 -15.92
C ARG A 45 21.46 9.75 -16.97
N ASP A 46 21.86 8.69 -17.68
CA ASP A 46 22.87 8.77 -18.76
C ASP A 46 22.37 9.67 -19.92
N ALA A 47 21.06 9.76 -20.10
CA ALA A 47 20.43 10.65 -21.07
C ALA A 47 20.27 12.10 -20.57
N GLY A 48 20.62 12.39 -19.31
CA GLY A 48 20.47 13.71 -18.69
C GLY A 48 19.01 14.05 -18.34
N ILE A 49 18.10 13.07 -18.26
CA ILE A 49 16.69 13.27 -17.93
C ILE A 49 16.49 12.96 -16.44
N PRO A 50 16.10 13.95 -15.60
CA PRO A 50 15.82 13.72 -14.20
C PRO A 50 14.68 12.70 -13.99
N VAL A 51 14.87 11.78 -13.04
CA VAL A 51 13.87 10.76 -12.69
C VAL A 51 13.53 10.83 -11.21
N VAL A 52 12.24 10.83 -10.91
CA VAL A 52 11.71 10.67 -9.57
C VAL A 52 10.83 9.41 -9.54
N ARG A 53 11.04 8.54 -8.56
CA ARG A 53 10.14 7.42 -8.27
C ARG A 53 9.10 7.85 -7.24
N ALA A 54 7.84 7.73 -7.60
CA ALA A 54 6.74 7.77 -6.65
C ALA A 54 6.48 6.35 -6.12
N PHE A 55 6.21 6.23 -4.83
CA PHE A 55 5.88 4.97 -4.13
C PHE A 55 7.00 3.94 -4.02
N GLY A 56 8.26 4.33 -4.26
CA GLY A 56 9.40 3.46 -4.10
C GLY A 56 9.90 3.36 -2.66
N ARG A 57 10.63 2.27 -2.35
CA ARG A 57 11.37 2.15 -1.09
C ARG A 57 12.64 3.02 -1.16
N PRO A 58 12.91 3.92 -0.20
CA PRO A 58 14.17 4.65 -0.15
C PRO A 58 15.32 3.69 0.10
N THR A 59 16.44 3.89 -0.59
CA THR A 59 17.67 3.12 -0.41
C THR A 59 18.81 4.05 -0.03
N ARG A 60 19.87 3.51 0.60
CA ARG A 60 21.05 4.30 1.00
C ARG A 60 21.83 4.91 -0.17
N ALA A 61 21.72 4.33 -1.36
CA ALA A 61 22.35 4.83 -2.59
C ALA A 61 21.32 4.80 -3.72
N PRO A 62 20.34 5.73 -3.74
CA PRO A 62 19.25 5.70 -4.69
C PRO A 62 19.80 6.02 -6.09
N GLN A 63 19.42 5.22 -7.08
CA GLN A 63 19.70 5.49 -8.48
C GLN A 63 18.75 6.56 -9.07
N ALA A 64 17.66 6.87 -8.38
CA ALA A 64 16.72 7.93 -8.66
C ALA A 64 16.20 8.49 -7.33
N HIS A 65 15.79 9.75 -7.32
CA HIS A 65 15.08 10.30 -6.16
C HIS A 65 13.79 9.52 -5.92
N VAL A 66 13.47 9.28 -4.64
CA VAL A 66 12.25 8.55 -4.24
C VAL A 66 11.38 9.49 -3.41
N VAL A 67 10.13 9.60 -3.78
CA VAL A 67 9.08 10.24 -2.98
C VAL A 67 8.02 9.17 -2.70
N GLY A 68 7.73 8.96 -1.43
CA GLY A 68 6.78 7.93 -1.04
C GLY A 68 6.36 8.06 0.41
N ILE A 69 5.60 7.10 0.86
CA ILE A 69 5.18 6.97 2.26
C ILE A 69 6.13 6.05 3.00
N ASP A 70 6.20 6.24 4.31
CA ASP A 70 6.82 5.27 5.21
C ASP A 70 5.84 4.11 5.45
N ASN A 71 5.93 3.09 4.61
CA ASN A 71 5.07 1.91 4.71
C ASN A 71 5.28 1.13 6.00
N PHE A 72 6.51 1.11 6.53
CA PHE A 72 6.81 0.46 7.80
C PHE A 72 6.13 1.20 8.96
N GLU A 73 6.26 2.54 9.00
CA GLU A 73 5.60 3.36 10.01
C GLU A 73 4.07 3.27 9.91
N ALA A 74 3.51 3.23 8.70
CA ALA A 74 2.08 3.02 8.51
C ALA A 74 1.60 1.70 9.15
N GLY A 75 2.36 0.61 8.98
CA GLY A 75 2.09 -0.66 9.64
C GLY A 75 2.14 -0.57 11.16
N ARG A 76 3.16 0.11 11.71
CA ARG A 76 3.27 0.36 13.14
C ARG A 76 2.08 1.14 13.70
N MET A 77 1.68 2.23 13.03
CA MET A 77 0.53 3.05 13.43
C MET A 77 -0.77 2.23 13.46
N ALA A 78 -0.97 1.34 12.49
CA ALA A 78 -2.12 0.45 12.47
C ALA A 78 -2.13 -0.49 13.68
N ALA A 79 -1.00 -1.15 13.98
CA ALA A 79 -0.87 -2.03 15.13
C ALA A 79 -1.13 -1.28 16.44
N GLN A 80 -0.50 -0.13 16.64
CA GLN A 80 -0.69 0.71 17.83
C GLN A 80 -2.16 1.11 18.02
N THR A 81 -2.82 1.50 16.92
CA THR A 81 -4.22 1.92 16.96
C THR A 81 -5.13 0.76 17.36
N LEU A 82 -4.94 -0.42 16.81
CA LEU A 82 -5.76 -1.59 17.13
C LEU A 82 -5.52 -2.10 18.56
N VAL A 83 -4.26 -2.16 18.99
CA VAL A 83 -3.92 -2.52 20.37
C VAL A 83 -4.48 -1.51 21.40
N ALA A 84 -4.37 -0.22 21.10
CA ALA A 84 -4.93 0.82 21.98
C ALA A 84 -6.46 0.76 22.12
N ARG A 85 -7.15 0.12 21.16
CA ARG A 85 -8.60 -0.16 21.22
C ARG A 85 -8.95 -1.46 21.95
N GLY A 86 -7.94 -2.20 22.42
CA GLY A 86 -8.11 -3.39 23.25
C GLY A 86 -8.25 -4.70 22.48
N TYR A 87 -8.08 -4.71 21.16
CA TYR A 87 -8.11 -5.94 20.38
C TYR A 87 -6.89 -6.82 20.71
N THR A 88 -7.12 -8.13 20.81
CA THR A 88 -6.11 -9.14 21.17
C THR A 88 -5.86 -10.19 20.08
N ARG A 89 -6.78 -10.32 19.12
CA ARG A 89 -6.64 -11.18 17.93
C ARG A 89 -6.67 -10.31 16.69
N LEU A 90 -5.51 -10.06 16.11
CA LEU A 90 -5.36 -9.13 15.01
C LEU A 90 -5.05 -9.86 13.69
N GLY A 91 -5.51 -9.30 12.59
CA GLY A 91 -5.22 -9.74 11.24
C GLY A 91 -4.53 -8.64 10.42
N PHE A 92 -3.56 -9.03 9.60
CA PHE A 92 -3.07 -8.22 8.50
C PHE A 92 -3.65 -8.78 7.19
N MET A 93 -4.36 -7.95 6.42
CA MET A 93 -4.89 -8.30 5.12
C MET A 93 -4.22 -7.41 4.06
N GLY A 94 -3.12 -7.88 3.48
CA GLY A 94 -2.33 -7.16 2.49
C GLY A 94 -2.85 -7.29 1.07
N GLY A 95 -2.32 -6.45 0.17
CA GLY A 95 -2.37 -6.69 -1.28
C GLY A 95 -1.37 -7.78 -1.70
N PRO A 96 -0.93 -7.83 -2.97
CA PRO A 96 -0.01 -8.84 -3.46
C PRO A 96 1.20 -9.03 -2.54
N GLN A 97 1.51 -10.26 -2.20
CA GLN A 97 2.53 -10.60 -1.21
C GLN A 97 3.93 -10.16 -1.62
N ASP A 98 4.23 -10.13 -2.91
CA ASP A 98 5.51 -9.72 -3.48
C ASP A 98 5.69 -8.21 -3.58
N ALA A 99 4.61 -7.43 -3.43
CA ALA A 99 4.69 -5.98 -3.44
C ALA A 99 5.48 -5.45 -2.24
N THR A 100 6.49 -4.61 -2.49
CA THR A 100 7.34 -4.05 -1.43
C THR A 100 6.55 -3.24 -0.41
N SER A 101 5.50 -2.54 -0.82
CA SER A 101 4.59 -1.82 0.06
C SER A 101 3.84 -2.74 1.01
N THR A 102 3.33 -3.88 0.52
CA THR A 102 2.69 -4.92 1.33
C THR A 102 3.65 -5.45 2.39
N GLN A 103 4.87 -5.80 1.96
CA GLN A 103 5.90 -6.36 2.85
C GLN A 103 6.29 -5.38 3.95
N ASP A 104 6.52 -4.11 3.61
CA ASP A 104 6.91 -3.09 4.58
C ASP A 104 5.80 -2.80 5.59
N ARG A 105 4.53 -2.70 5.13
CA ARG A 105 3.35 -2.52 6.01
C ARG A 105 3.21 -3.68 6.97
N MET A 106 3.28 -4.92 6.45
CA MET A 106 3.22 -6.12 7.28
C MET A 106 4.37 -6.16 8.28
N GLN A 107 5.60 -5.86 7.85
CA GLN A 107 6.76 -5.89 8.73
C GLN A 107 6.63 -4.89 9.88
N GLY A 108 6.18 -3.66 9.59
CA GLY A 108 5.94 -2.64 10.60
C GLY A 108 4.83 -3.05 11.59
N PHE A 109 3.75 -3.63 11.08
CA PHE A 109 2.64 -4.15 11.87
C PHE A 109 3.11 -5.25 12.84
N LEU A 110 3.81 -6.25 12.32
CA LEU A 110 4.35 -7.36 13.11
C LEU A 110 5.42 -6.90 14.11
N ASP A 111 6.26 -5.95 13.74
CA ASP A 111 7.32 -5.45 14.62
C ASP A 111 6.76 -4.74 15.85
N GLU A 112 5.73 -3.93 15.68
CA GLU A 112 5.04 -3.30 16.81
C GLU A 112 4.40 -4.34 17.72
N LEU A 113 3.73 -5.37 17.15
CA LEU A 113 3.05 -6.40 17.91
C LEU A 113 3.98 -7.28 18.75
N LYS A 114 5.27 -7.37 18.44
CA LYS A 114 6.27 -8.04 19.30
C LYS A 114 6.34 -7.45 20.72
N ARG A 115 5.95 -6.18 20.88
CA ARG A 115 5.90 -5.49 22.17
C ARG A 115 4.66 -5.83 22.99
N HIS A 116 3.71 -6.57 22.38
CA HIS A 116 2.41 -6.93 22.94
C HIS A 116 2.21 -8.45 22.95
N PRO A 117 2.93 -9.21 23.82
CA PRO A 117 2.97 -10.67 23.77
C PRO A 117 1.62 -11.36 24.05
N HIS A 118 0.63 -10.61 24.52
CA HIS A 118 -0.75 -11.07 24.72
C HIS A 118 -1.61 -10.99 23.44
N VAL A 119 -1.10 -10.37 22.37
CA VAL A 119 -1.80 -10.23 21.08
C VAL A 119 -1.36 -11.35 20.16
N THR A 120 -2.34 -12.04 19.58
CA THR A 120 -2.11 -12.99 18.48
C THR A 120 -2.33 -12.32 17.14
N VAL A 121 -1.57 -12.74 16.13
CA VAL A 121 -1.64 -12.13 14.81
C VAL A 121 -1.65 -13.18 13.71
N THR A 122 -2.55 -12.99 12.75
CA THR A 122 -2.59 -13.71 11.49
C THR A 122 -2.31 -12.76 10.32
N HIS A 123 -1.93 -13.30 9.16
CA HIS A 123 -1.75 -12.49 7.96
C HIS A 123 -2.28 -13.23 6.73
N SER A 124 -2.76 -12.46 5.79
CA SER A 124 -3.28 -12.93 4.52
C SER A 124 -3.03 -11.91 3.40
N PHE A 125 -3.19 -12.33 2.16
CA PHE A 125 -2.87 -11.52 1.00
C PHE A 125 -3.95 -11.66 -0.06
N ALA A 126 -4.42 -10.52 -0.55
CA ALA A 126 -5.27 -10.45 -1.73
C ALA A 126 -4.39 -10.40 -2.99
N ASP A 127 -4.89 -10.93 -4.09
CA ASP A 127 -4.14 -11.04 -5.36
C ASP A 127 -3.88 -9.69 -6.03
N ALA A 128 -4.68 -8.66 -5.70
CA ALA A 128 -4.57 -7.33 -6.28
C ALA A 128 -5.00 -6.26 -5.28
N TYR A 129 -4.55 -5.01 -5.47
CA TYR A 129 -5.09 -3.85 -4.79
C TYR A 129 -6.41 -3.42 -5.46
N SER A 130 -7.47 -4.18 -5.19
CA SER A 130 -8.81 -3.90 -5.75
C SER A 130 -9.91 -4.21 -4.74
N PHE A 131 -11.07 -3.62 -4.95
CA PHE A 131 -12.27 -3.89 -4.16
C PHE A 131 -12.63 -5.39 -4.16
N ASP A 132 -12.67 -6.00 -5.36
CA ASP A 132 -13.06 -7.40 -5.50
C ASP A 132 -12.08 -8.35 -4.80
N ALA A 133 -10.77 -8.09 -4.91
CA ALA A 133 -9.76 -8.89 -4.25
C ALA A 133 -9.85 -8.78 -2.71
N GLY A 134 -10.06 -7.57 -2.18
CA GLY A 134 -10.28 -7.36 -0.75
C GLY A 134 -11.56 -8.04 -0.24
N ARG A 135 -12.63 -7.96 -1.03
CA ARG A 135 -13.90 -8.65 -0.71
C ARG A 135 -13.74 -10.17 -0.70
N GLN A 136 -13.12 -10.73 -1.72
CA GLN A 136 -12.88 -12.19 -1.82
C GLN A 136 -12.01 -12.70 -0.66
N GLU A 137 -10.94 -11.97 -0.33
CA GLU A 137 -10.06 -12.37 0.75
C GLU A 137 -10.78 -12.31 2.11
N MET A 138 -11.59 -11.30 2.37
CA MET A 138 -12.38 -11.22 3.61
C MET A 138 -13.43 -12.33 3.66
N LEU A 139 -14.12 -12.67 2.57
CA LEU A 139 -15.04 -13.81 2.51
C LEU A 139 -14.34 -15.12 2.90
N ARG A 140 -13.10 -15.32 2.43
CA ARG A 140 -12.28 -16.48 2.80
C ARG A 140 -11.95 -16.49 4.29
N LEU A 141 -11.58 -15.36 4.85
CA LEU A 141 -11.25 -15.21 6.27
C LEU A 141 -12.46 -15.46 7.17
N LEU A 142 -13.65 -15.01 6.77
CA LEU A 142 -14.89 -15.21 7.52
C LEU A 142 -15.35 -16.67 7.58
N GLN A 143 -14.87 -17.55 6.68
CA GLN A 143 -15.16 -18.98 6.69
C GLN A 143 -14.38 -19.77 7.75
N SER A 144 -13.39 -19.18 8.37
CA SER A 144 -12.57 -19.78 9.41
C SER A 144 -12.79 -19.09 10.76
N ASP A 145 -11.81 -19.02 11.61
CA ASP A 145 -11.84 -18.23 12.85
C ASP A 145 -11.28 -16.81 12.59
N PRO A 146 -12.12 -15.83 12.25
CA PRO A 146 -11.64 -14.50 11.90
C PRO A 146 -11.03 -13.78 13.12
N ALA A 147 -10.07 -12.89 12.86
CA ALA A 147 -9.55 -12.02 13.89
C ALA A 147 -10.61 -11.00 14.36
N GLU A 148 -10.40 -10.43 15.54
CA GLU A 148 -11.27 -9.39 16.09
C GLU A 148 -11.18 -8.08 15.31
N ALA A 149 -9.99 -7.79 14.74
CA ALA A 149 -9.79 -6.63 13.90
C ALA A 149 -8.69 -6.84 12.87
N TYR A 150 -8.79 -6.13 11.75
CA TYR A 150 -7.86 -6.23 10.65
C TYR A 150 -7.25 -4.87 10.28
N PHE A 151 -5.95 -4.90 9.98
CA PHE A 151 -5.32 -3.85 9.18
C PHE A 151 -5.43 -4.26 7.71
N GLY A 152 -6.32 -3.60 6.96
CA GLY A 152 -6.36 -3.69 5.51
C GLY A 152 -5.23 -2.90 4.89
N GLY A 153 -4.45 -3.54 4.02
CA GLY A 153 -3.22 -2.97 3.47
C GLY A 153 -3.41 -1.67 2.69
N ASP A 154 -4.63 -1.37 2.25
CA ASP A 154 -5.07 -0.05 1.78
C ASP A 154 -6.60 0.10 1.89
N ASP A 155 -7.11 1.31 1.57
CA ASP A 155 -8.54 1.61 1.68
C ASP A 155 -9.39 0.83 0.68
N VAL A 156 -8.89 0.57 -0.54
CA VAL A 156 -9.68 -0.15 -1.55
C VAL A 156 -9.92 -1.60 -1.12
N LEU A 157 -8.88 -2.26 -0.60
CA LEU A 157 -9.00 -3.60 0.00
C LEU A 157 -9.95 -3.57 1.20
N SER A 158 -9.80 -2.57 2.08
CA SER A 158 -10.60 -2.43 3.30
C SER A 158 -12.08 -2.20 2.98
N ILE A 159 -12.40 -1.41 1.95
CA ILE A 159 -13.77 -1.18 1.49
C ILE A 159 -14.37 -2.48 0.92
N GLY A 160 -13.58 -3.27 0.19
CA GLY A 160 -13.98 -4.61 -0.24
C GLY A 160 -14.30 -5.54 0.94
N ALA A 161 -13.45 -5.50 1.97
CA ALA A 161 -13.66 -6.25 3.21
C ALA A 161 -14.94 -5.81 3.96
N LEU A 162 -15.20 -4.49 4.06
CA LEU A 162 -16.44 -3.98 4.65
C LEU A 162 -17.68 -4.55 3.95
N SER A 163 -17.65 -4.63 2.60
CA SER A 163 -18.74 -5.22 1.84
C SER A 163 -18.95 -6.70 2.19
N ALA A 164 -17.88 -7.49 2.30
CA ALA A 164 -17.97 -8.91 2.68
C ALA A 164 -18.52 -9.11 4.11
N ILE A 165 -18.11 -8.25 5.04
CA ILE A 165 -18.57 -8.28 6.43
C ILE A 165 -20.07 -7.96 6.50
N ALA A 166 -20.51 -6.93 5.76
CA ALA A 166 -21.93 -6.56 5.70
C ALA A 166 -22.80 -7.66 5.09
N ASP A 167 -22.31 -8.36 4.07
CA ASP A 167 -23.03 -9.51 3.46
C ASP A 167 -23.22 -10.69 4.44
N HIS A 168 -22.40 -10.76 5.50
CA HIS A 168 -22.52 -11.74 6.59
C HIS A 168 -23.30 -11.20 7.79
N GLU A 169 -23.97 -10.05 7.63
CA GLU A 169 -24.74 -9.38 8.69
C GLU A 169 -23.91 -9.04 9.94
N LEU A 170 -22.57 -8.92 9.78
CA LEU A 170 -21.67 -8.50 10.82
C LEU A 170 -21.48 -6.98 10.80
N ARG A 171 -21.24 -6.39 11.97
CA ARG A 171 -21.12 -4.94 12.15
C ARG A 171 -19.66 -4.54 12.36
N VAL A 172 -19.33 -3.39 11.86
CA VAL A 172 -18.02 -2.77 12.07
C VAL A 172 -18.23 -1.47 12.86
N PRO A 173 -17.59 -1.30 14.02
CA PRO A 173 -16.52 -2.14 14.60
C PRO A 173 -16.98 -3.20 15.61
N GLU A 174 -18.28 -3.37 15.86
CA GLU A 174 -18.82 -4.13 17.00
C GLU A 174 -18.48 -5.62 16.93
N ASP A 175 -18.54 -6.23 15.76
CA ASP A 175 -18.28 -7.65 15.56
C ASP A 175 -16.87 -7.88 14.95
N ILE A 176 -16.43 -7.02 14.03
CA ILE A 176 -15.07 -7.03 13.44
C ILE A 176 -14.60 -5.60 13.21
N GLY A 177 -13.41 -5.26 13.74
CA GLY A 177 -12.77 -3.96 13.46
C GLY A 177 -12.01 -3.96 12.14
N ILE A 178 -12.01 -2.82 11.43
CA ILE A 178 -11.15 -2.62 10.24
C ILE A 178 -10.50 -1.24 10.32
N ILE A 179 -9.21 -1.19 10.00
CA ILE A 179 -8.47 0.03 9.74
C ILE A 179 -7.81 -0.06 8.37
N GLY A 180 -8.00 0.95 7.53
CA GLY A 180 -7.39 1.08 6.21
C GLY A 180 -6.14 1.96 6.21
N LEU A 181 -5.64 2.23 5.04
CA LEU A 181 -4.54 3.15 4.76
C LEU A 181 -4.79 3.86 3.45
N ASN A 182 -4.57 5.10 3.38
CA ASN A 182 -4.44 6.10 2.32
C ASN A 182 -5.27 7.35 2.58
N ASP A 183 -6.31 7.27 3.40
CA ASP A 183 -7.27 8.35 3.64
C ASP A 183 -7.93 8.81 2.31
N MET A 184 -8.39 7.84 1.53
CA MET A 184 -9.08 8.11 0.28
C MET A 184 -10.43 8.79 0.55
N THR A 185 -10.86 9.65 -0.35
CA THR A 185 -12.15 10.37 -0.21
C THR A 185 -13.33 9.43 0.05
N MET A 186 -13.34 8.24 -0.56
CA MET A 186 -14.40 7.24 -0.36
C MET A 186 -14.45 6.70 1.07
N ALA A 187 -13.32 6.65 1.80
CA ALA A 187 -13.30 6.18 3.18
C ALA A 187 -14.21 7.01 4.09
N GLY A 188 -14.36 8.30 3.78
CA GLY A 188 -15.23 9.23 4.52
C GLY A 188 -16.69 9.28 4.05
N TRP A 189 -17.12 8.47 3.08
CA TRP A 189 -18.52 8.45 2.68
C TRP A 189 -19.39 7.80 3.77
N GLU A 190 -20.59 8.34 4.00
CA GLU A 190 -21.50 7.91 5.07
C GLU A 190 -21.81 6.41 5.05
N ASN A 191 -21.91 5.82 3.85
CA ASN A 191 -22.16 4.39 3.66
C ASN A 191 -20.90 3.52 3.75
N ILE A 192 -19.72 4.12 3.85
CA ILE A 192 -18.42 3.42 3.99
C ILE A 192 -17.90 3.60 5.41
N ASN A 193 -17.69 4.85 5.83
CA ASN A 193 -17.25 5.25 7.17
C ASN A 193 -16.05 4.43 7.69
N LEU A 194 -15.03 4.29 6.84
CA LEU A 194 -13.83 3.51 7.15
C LEU A 194 -12.85 4.33 8.01
N THR A 195 -12.45 3.78 9.15
CA THR A 195 -11.27 4.28 9.86
C THR A 195 -10.03 4.01 9.02
N THR A 196 -9.26 5.04 8.70
CA THR A 196 -8.08 4.91 7.85
C THR A 196 -6.91 5.76 8.35
N ILE A 197 -5.71 5.36 8.01
CA ILE A 197 -4.47 6.10 8.29
C ILE A 197 -4.18 6.98 7.08
N ARG A 198 -4.05 8.29 7.31
CA ARG A 198 -3.51 9.19 6.29
C ARG A 198 -2.06 8.85 6.06
N GLN A 199 -1.67 8.73 4.78
CA GLN A 199 -0.31 8.36 4.40
C GLN A 199 0.74 9.22 5.13
N PRO A 200 1.66 8.61 5.90
CA PRO A 200 2.80 9.32 6.47
C PRO A 200 3.79 9.65 5.34
N MET A 201 3.62 10.82 4.74
CA MET A 201 4.47 11.28 3.65
C MET A 201 5.88 11.55 4.17
N MET A 202 6.88 10.85 3.64
CA MET A 202 8.27 11.20 3.85
C MET A 202 8.60 12.43 2.98
N MET A 203 8.85 13.56 3.63
CA MET A 203 9.46 14.71 2.96
C MET A 203 10.94 14.39 2.78
N PRO A 204 11.51 14.47 1.55
CA PRO A 204 12.95 14.39 1.40
C PRO A 204 13.57 15.55 2.18
N THR A 205 14.45 15.24 3.11
CA THR A 205 15.32 16.26 3.71
C THR A 205 16.21 16.78 2.58
N ILE A 206 16.01 18.03 2.18
CA ILE A 206 16.83 18.75 1.20
C ILE A 206 18.17 19.08 1.83
#